data_3a99f7c6083023a57603e382b7c03b9d
#
_entry.id   3a99f7c6083023a57603e382b7c03b9d
#
_cell.length_a   1.000
_cell.length_b   1.000
_cell.length_c   1.000
_cell.angle_alpha   90.00
_cell.angle_beta   90.00
_cell.angle_gamma   90.00
#
_symmetry.space_group_name_H-M   'P 1'
#
loop_
_entity.id
_entity.type
_entity.pdbx_description
1 polymer ?
#
loop_
_entity_poly.entity_id
_entity_poly.type
_entity_poly.pdbx_seq_one_letter_code
_entity_poly.pdbx_strand_id
1 'polypeptide(L)'
;MKEIVVISGKGGTGKTSLTAAFAAMGGKQVLADCDVDAADLHLVLNPEIVREDVFIGGSKASIREEDCTGCGLCIEHCRFRAIEYPVAASGDRADKPRINPIFCEGCRVCVRICPVEAIAFDPAESGRLFVSRTPLGPMVHACLGVAQGNSGKLVTLVRNEARAIAEREACELIIIDGPPGVGCPVIASITGANLALIVTEPTLSGHHDMQRAAELTAHFLIPTLVCVNKWDIHPGMTERIEAEARDHGVIPAGRIRYDRLVTEAQVRRTNVLACGDSPVGEEIKALWMSIEGALNGARTGGAGLKTVPP
;
A
#
# COMPACT_ATOMS: atom_id res chain seq x y z
N MET A 1 2.12 4.01 -21.59
CA MET A 1 1.43 3.95 -20.29
C MET A 1 2.35 4.52 -19.20
N LYS A 2 1.86 5.38 -18.34
CA LYS A 2 2.61 5.98 -17.22
C LYS A 2 2.02 5.53 -15.89
N GLU A 3 2.84 5.48 -14.85
CA GLU A 3 2.41 5.15 -13.49
C GLU A 3 2.80 6.28 -12.53
N ILE A 4 1.82 6.79 -11.79
CA ILE A 4 2.04 7.66 -10.64
C ILE A 4 1.68 6.92 -9.37
N VAL A 5 2.57 6.99 -8.38
CA VAL A 5 2.33 6.40 -7.06
C VAL A 5 2.25 7.50 -6.00
N VAL A 6 1.15 7.53 -5.27
CA VAL A 6 0.94 8.44 -4.13
C VAL A 6 1.34 7.69 -2.86
N ILE A 7 2.36 8.15 -2.15
CA ILE A 7 2.88 7.53 -0.92
C ILE A 7 2.91 8.53 0.24
N SER A 8 3.07 8.02 1.45
CA SER A 8 3.32 8.84 2.64
C SER A 8 4.15 8.09 3.66
N GLY A 9 4.82 8.79 4.53
CA GLY A 9 5.59 8.17 5.60
C GLY A 9 4.72 7.55 6.71
N LYS A 10 3.47 8.02 6.89
CA LYS A 10 2.52 7.50 7.89
C LYS A 10 1.10 7.45 7.34
N GLY A 11 0.21 6.70 8.02
CA GLY A 11 -1.22 6.69 7.73
C GLY A 11 -1.90 8.02 8.08
N GLY A 12 -3.07 8.30 7.48
CA GLY A 12 -3.91 9.45 7.79
C GLY A 12 -3.48 10.80 7.18
N THR A 13 -2.45 10.82 6.33
CA THR A 13 -1.96 12.05 5.66
C THR A 13 -2.87 12.55 4.54
N GLY A 14 -3.91 11.81 4.15
CA GLY A 14 -4.84 12.17 3.09
C GLY A 14 -4.51 11.63 1.70
N LYS A 15 -3.57 10.65 1.56
CA LYS A 15 -3.24 10.01 0.28
C LYS A 15 -4.46 9.58 -0.50
N THR A 16 -5.28 8.71 0.09
CA THR A 16 -6.47 8.12 -0.54
C THR A 16 -7.47 9.18 -1.02
N SER A 17 -7.68 10.25 -0.22
CA SER A 17 -8.55 11.36 -0.63
C SER A 17 -8.02 12.12 -1.85
N LEU A 18 -6.69 12.34 -1.89
CA LEU A 18 -6.03 12.97 -3.05
C LEU A 18 -6.04 12.03 -4.25
N THR A 19 -5.77 10.73 -4.06
CA THR A 19 -5.81 9.72 -5.12
C THR A 19 -7.20 9.65 -5.75
N ALA A 20 -8.27 9.67 -4.93
CA ALA A 20 -9.66 9.70 -5.41
C ALA A 20 -9.99 10.99 -6.19
N ALA A 21 -9.43 12.14 -5.76
CA ALA A 21 -9.61 13.40 -6.48
C ALA A 21 -8.82 13.41 -7.81
N PHE A 22 -7.60 12.87 -7.84
CA PHE A 22 -6.82 12.71 -9.07
C PHE A 22 -7.51 11.78 -10.07
N ALA A 23 -8.15 10.73 -9.57
CA ALA A 23 -8.96 9.85 -10.41
C ALA A 23 -10.06 10.59 -11.17
N ALA A 24 -10.63 11.65 -10.59
CA ALA A 24 -11.65 12.46 -11.28
C ALA A 24 -11.08 13.37 -12.39
N MET A 25 -9.76 13.54 -12.45
CA MET A 25 -9.08 14.44 -13.41
C MET A 25 -8.24 13.66 -14.44
N GLY A 26 -7.86 12.43 -14.17
CA GLY A 26 -6.85 11.68 -14.94
C GLY A 26 -7.28 11.14 -16.31
N GLY A 27 -8.54 11.23 -16.70
CA GLY A 27 -9.01 10.78 -18.01
C GLY A 27 -9.15 9.26 -18.12
N LYS A 28 -8.59 8.64 -19.16
CA LYS A 28 -8.64 7.19 -19.38
C LYS A 28 -7.54 6.49 -18.60
N GLN A 29 -7.88 5.93 -17.46
CA GLN A 29 -6.92 5.43 -16.47
C GLN A 29 -7.38 4.14 -15.80
N VAL A 30 -6.44 3.49 -15.12
CA VAL A 30 -6.69 2.41 -14.15
C VAL A 30 -6.29 2.90 -12.76
N LEU A 31 -7.08 2.55 -11.76
CA LEU A 31 -6.81 2.83 -10.36
C LEU A 31 -6.28 1.58 -9.68
N ALA A 32 -5.26 1.72 -8.84
CA ALA A 32 -4.69 0.62 -8.07
C ALA A 32 -4.58 1.02 -6.60
N ASP A 33 -5.27 0.29 -5.71
CA ASP A 33 -5.10 0.46 -4.27
C ASP A 33 -4.08 -0.57 -3.77
N CYS A 34 -2.89 -0.09 -3.45
CA CYS A 34 -1.76 -0.86 -2.96
C CYS A 34 -1.60 -0.80 -1.43
N ASP A 35 -2.49 -0.12 -0.71
CA ASP A 35 -2.54 -0.17 0.76
C ASP A 35 -3.31 -1.42 1.21
N VAL A 36 -2.75 -2.59 0.91
CA VAL A 36 -3.41 -3.90 1.08
C VAL A 36 -3.70 -4.28 2.54
N ASP A 37 -3.09 -3.60 3.49
CA ASP A 37 -3.31 -3.76 4.93
C ASP A 37 -4.51 -2.93 5.40
N ALA A 38 -4.79 -1.80 4.72
CA ALA A 38 -5.88 -0.87 5.03
C ALA A 38 -6.42 -0.24 3.73
N ALA A 39 -6.92 -1.06 2.82
CA ALA A 39 -7.46 -0.61 1.55
C ALA A 39 -8.71 0.26 1.75
N ASP A 40 -8.63 1.55 1.49
CA ASP A 40 -9.68 2.53 1.75
C ASP A 40 -10.22 3.21 0.48
N LEU A 41 -9.52 3.10 -0.66
CA LEU A 41 -9.92 3.75 -1.91
C LEU A 41 -11.30 3.24 -2.40
N HIS A 42 -11.59 1.96 -2.17
CA HIS A 42 -12.89 1.37 -2.50
C HIS A 42 -14.06 1.97 -1.68
N LEU A 43 -13.80 2.45 -0.47
CA LEU A 43 -14.81 3.11 0.37
C LEU A 43 -15.22 4.48 -0.20
N VAL A 44 -14.28 5.17 -0.86
CA VAL A 44 -14.51 6.50 -1.45
C VAL A 44 -15.14 6.38 -2.85
N LEU A 45 -14.74 5.38 -3.63
CA LEU A 45 -15.14 5.26 -5.04
C LEU A 45 -16.33 4.32 -5.27
N ASN A 46 -16.76 3.60 -4.23
CA ASN A 46 -17.90 2.67 -4.25
C ASN A 46 -17.92 1.75 -5.49
N PRO A 47 -16.87 0.94 -5.72
CA PRO A 47 -16.72 0.13 -6.92
C PRO A 47 -17.68 -1.05 -6.99
N GLU A 48 -18.04 -1.45 -8.20
CA GLU A 48 -18.70 -2.73 -8.46
C GLU A 48 -17.63 -3.80 -8.70
N ILE A 49 -17.62 -4.88 -7.89
CA ILE A 49 -16.67 -5.99 -8.03
C ILE A 49 -17.06 -6.83 -9.25
N VAL A 50 -16.12 -6.97 -10.19
CA VAL A 50 -16.27 -7.78 -11.41
C VAL A 50 -15.61 -9.15 -11.27
N ARG A 51 -14.49 -9.22 -10.55
CA ARG A 51 -13.73 -10.46 -10.31
C ARG A 51 -13.06 -10.42 -8.95
N GLU A 52 -13.04 -11.58 -8.30
CA GLU A 52 -12.37 -11.82 -7.04
C GLU A 52 -11.47 -13.05 -7.18
N ASP A 53 -10.21 -12.92 -6.77
CA ASP A 53 -9.22 -14.00 -6.79
C ASP A 53 -8.63 -14.21 -5.40
N VAL A 54 -8.43 -15.47 -5.02
CA VAL A 54 -7.78 -15.82 -3.75
C VAL A 54 -6.27 -15.61 -3.86
N PHE A 55 -5.69 -14.92 -2.90
CA PHE A 55 -4.25 -14.76 -2.79
C PHE A 55 -3.64 -15.82 -1.88
N ILE A 56 -2.76 -16.64 -2.43
CA ILE A 56 -1.94 -17.61 -1.68
C ILE A 56 -0.59 -16.94 -1.39
N GLY A 57 -0.44 -16.43 -0.17
CA GLY A 57 0.76 -15.70 0.26
C GLY A 57 1.91 -16.57 0.74
N GLY A 58 1.61 -17.81 1.14
CA GLY A 58 2.58 -18.73 1.71
C GLY A 58 1.96 -20.09 2.01
N SER A 59 2.56 -20.82 2.94
CA SER A 59 2.04 -22.10 3.43
C SER A 59 2.03 -22.10 4.94
N LYS A 60 1.10 -22.82 5.55
CA LYS A 60 1.02 -23.00 6.99
C LYS A 60 1.07 -24.48 7.36
N ALA A 61 1.61 -24.75 8.54
CA ALA A 61 1.69 -26.10 9.07
C ALA A 61 0.37 -26.45 9.76
N SER A 62 -0.05 -27.71 9.63
CA SER A 62 -1.16 -28.32 10.39
C SER A 62 -0.77 -29.72 10.88
N ILE A 63 -1.25 -30.10 12.03
CA ILE A 63 -0.95 -31.44 12.60
C ILE A 63 -2.10 -32.40 12.27
N ARG A 64 -1.76 -33.52 11.63
CA ARG A 64 -2.68 -34.64 11.47
C ARG A 64 -2.74 -35.39 12.79
N GLU A 65 -3.87 -35.29 13.49
CA GLU A 65 -4.02 -35.83 14.84
C GLU A 65 -3.88 -37.35 14.87
N GLU A 66 -4.33 -38.07 13.83
CA GLU A 66 -4.24 -39.52 13.68
C GLU A 66 -2.79 -40.03 13.67
N ASP A 67 -1.87 -39.28 13.07
CA ASP A 67 -0.46 -39.66 12.93
C ASP A 67 0.40 -39.15 14.10
N CYS A 68 -0.12 -38.21 14.91
CA CYS A 68 0.65 -37.54 15.94
C CYS A 68 0.79 -38.38 17.21
N THR A 69 2.02 -38.56 17.68
CA THR A 69 2.34 -39.29 18.93
C THR A 69 2.34 -38.39 20.18
N GLY A 70 2.13 -37.07 20.06
CA GLY A 70 2.16 -36.12 21.19
C GLY A 70 3.55 -35.84 21.76
N CYS A 71 4.65 -36.16 21.07
CA CYS A 71 6.02 -36.07 21.59
C CYS A 71 6.50 -34.65 21.98
N GLY A 72 5.83 -33.60 21.52
CA GLY A 72 6.13 -32.19 21.89
C GLY A 72 7.31 -31.52 21.20
N LEU A 73 8.13 -32.22 20.41
CA LEU A 73 9.30 -31.65 19.72
C LEU A 73 8.97 -30.40 18.89
N CYS A 74 7.81 -30.40 18.23
CA CYS A 74 7.37 -29.24 17.44
C CYS A 74 7.11 -28.00 18.30
N ILE A 75 6.68 -28.15 19.55
CA ILE A 75 6.47 -27.07 20.51
C ILE A 75 7.82 -26.48 20.92
N GLU A 76 8.76 -27.32 21.31
CA GLU A 76 10.09 -26.91 21.79
C GLU A 76 10.87 -26.07 20.76
N HIS A 77 10.69 -26.40 19.47
CA HIS A 77 11.40 -25.74 18.36
C HIS A 77 10.60 -24.60 17.70
N CYS A 78 9.36 -24.35 18.11
CA CYS A 78 8.57 -23.26 17.55
C CYS A 78 8.95 -21.91 18.17
N ARG A 79 9.83 -21.16 17.52
CA ARG A 79 10.24 -19.79 17.95
C ARG A 79 9.09 -18.78 17.97
N PHE A 80 7.99 -19.06 17.26
CA PHE A 80 6.81 -18.19 17.16
C PHE A 80 5.74 -18.54 18.19
N ARG A 81 5.95 -19.58 19.02
CA ARG A 81 4.98 -20.06 20.00
C ARG A 81 3.60 -20.35 19.41
N ALA A 82 3.59 -20.77 18.15
CA ALA A 82 2.36 -21.08 17.43
C ALA A 82 1.79 -22.48 17.74
N ILE A 83 2.50 -23.29 18.54
CA ILE A 83 2.15 -24.68 18.80
C ILE A 83 1.99 -24.88 20.30
N GLU A 84 0.84 -25.39 20.70
CA GLU A 84 0.51 -25.61 22.11
C GLU A 84 -0.35 -26.87 22.29
N TYR A 85 -0.40 -27.39 23.51
CA TYR A 85 -1.39 -28.38 23.86
C TYR A 85 -2.68 -27.66 24.26
N PRO A 86 -3.80 -27.91 23.58
CA PRO A 86 -5.07 -27.33 23.98
C PRO A 86 -5.45 -27.75 25.41
N VAL A 87 -6.06 -26.82 26.14
CA VAL A 87 -6.65 -27.10 27.46
C VAL A 87 -8.17 -27.18 27.29
N ALA A 88 -8.78 -28.29 27.69
CA ALA A 88 -10.22 -28.47 27.66
C ALA A 88 -10.92 -27.54 28.68
N ALA A 89 -12.22 -27.33 28.54
CA ALA A 89 -13.02 -26.58 29.53
C ALA A 89 -13.02 -27.24 30.92
N SER A 90 -12.75 -28.55 31.01
CA SER A 90 -12.53 -29.29 32.27
C SER A 90 -11.20 -28.98 32.97
N GLY A 91 -10.28 -28.24 32.32
CA GLY A 91 -8.92 -28.01 32.80
C GLY A 91 -7.90 -29.05 32.38
N ASP A 92 -8.33 -30.15 31.73
CA ASP A 92 -7.44 -31.22 31.27
C ASP A 92 -6.67 -30.78 30.01
N ARG A 93 -5.37 -31.10 29.99
CA ARG A 93 -4.51 -30.87 28.83
C ARG A 93 -4.72 -31.95 27.79
N ALA A 94 -4.86 -31.60 26.53
CA ALA A 94 -4.93 -32.55 25.43
C ALA A 94 -3.60 -33.32 25.26
N ASP A 95 -3.66 -34.57 24.84
CA ASP A 95 -2.48 -35.43 24.63
C ASP A 95 -1.70 -35.04 23.37
N LYS A 96 -2.34 -34.33 22.45
CA LYS A 96 -1.75 -33.94 21.16
C LYS A 96 -1.72 -32.41 20.97
N PRO A 97 -0.61 -31.88 20.48
CA PRO A 97 -0.51 -30.41 20.24
C PRO A 97 -1.32 -29.98 19.03
N ARG A 98 -1.67 -28.67 19.00
CA ARG A 98 -2.28 -28.00 17.85
C ARG A 98 -1.47 -26.82 17.43
N ILE A 99 -1.52 -26.49 16.14
CA ILE A 99 -0.90 -25.29 15.58
C ILE A 99 -1.97 -24.21 15.45
N ASN A 100 -1.70 -23.05 16.05
CA ASN A 100 -2.50 -21.85 15.83
C ASN A 100 -2.08 -21.20 14.51
N PRO A 101 -2.96 -21.15 13.48
CA PRO A 101 -2.60 -20.62 12.18
C PRO A 101 -2.33 -19.11 12.18
N ILE A 102 -2.80 -18.36 13.21
CA ILE A 102 -2.55 -16.94 13.35
C ILE A 102 -1.07 -16.68 13.68
N PHE A 103 -0.50 -17.49 14.58
CA PHE A 103 0.89 -17.33 15.02
C PHE A 103 1.89 -18.13 14.18
N CYS A 104 1.42 -18.96 13.24
CA CYS A 104 2.29 -19.76 12.38
C CYS A 104 2.86 -18.90 11.25
N GLU A 105 4.18 -18.72 11.26
CA GLU A 105 4.92 -17.96 10.22
C GLU A 105 5.38 -18.83 9.02
N GLY A 106 4.94 -20.07 8.92
CA GLY A 106 5.25 -20.93 7.77
C GLY A 106 6.75 -21.26 7.61
N CYS A 107 7.54 -21.22 8.69
CA CYS A 107 8.99 -21.44 8.64
C CYS A 107 9.40 -22.89 8.37
N ARG A 108 8.48 -23.85 8.43
CA ARG A 108 8.64 -25.28 8.13
C ARG A 108 9.55 -26.06 9.08
N VAL A 109 10.03 -25.48 10.18
CA VAL A 109 10.91 -26.17 11.14
C VAL A 109 10.20 -27.39 11.74
N CYS A 110 8.98 -27.23 12.25
CA CYS A 110 8.18 -28.30 12.86
C CYS A 110 7.96 -29.49 11.91
N VAL A 111 7.79 -29.23 10.61
CA VAL A 111 7.63 -30.29 9.59
C VAL A 111 8.90 -31.14 9.48
N ARG A 112 10.07 -30.48 9.48
CA ARG A 112 11.38 -31.16 9.30
C ARG A 112 11.80 -32.00 10.50
N ILE A 113 11.38 -31.62 11.70
CA ILE A 113 11.80 -32.31 12.94
C ILE A 113 10.79 -33.32 13.44
N CYS A 114 9.61 -33.44 12.82
CA CYS A 114 8.59 -34.38 13.21
C CYS A 114 9.03 -35.82 12.91
N PRO A 115 9.25 -36.69 13.93
CA PRO A 115 9.81 -38.03 13.71
C PRO A 115 8.83 -38.97 13.02
N VAL A 116 7.54 -38.66 13.04
CA VAL A 116 6.48 -39.47 12.44
C VAL A 116 5.80 -38.77 11.26
N GLU A 117 6.37 -37.68 10.79
CA GLU A 117 5.88 -36.89 9.65
C GLU A 117 4.41 -36.45 9.73
N ALA A 118 3.89 -36.32 10.97
CA ALA A 118 2.49 -35.98 11.22
C ALA A 118 2.10 -34.53 10.90
N ILE A 119 3.01 -33.71 10.38
CA ILE A 119 2.76 -32.27 10.11
C ILE A 119 2.68 -32.03 8.62
N ALA A 120 1.47 -31.70 8.15
CA ALA A 120 1.23 -31.23 6.79
C ALA A 120 1.67 -29.77 6.63
N PHE A 121 1.97 -29.34 5.39
CA PHE A 121 2.42 -28.00 5.08
C PHE A 121 1.80 -27.55 3.77
N ASP A 122 0.64 -26.93 3.87
CA ASP A 122 -0.22 -26.64 2.74
C ASP A 122 -0.24 -25.14 2.39
N PRO A 123 -0.47 -24.80 1.11
CA PRO A 123 -0.74 -23.43 0.71
C PRO A 123 -1.87 -22.83 1.55
N ALA A 124 -1.68 -21.61 2.01
CA ALA A 124 -2.65 -20.92 2.86
C ALA A 124 -3.17 -19.66 2.17
N GLU A 125 -4.50 -19.51 2.19
CA GLU A 125 -5.13 -18.26 1.80
C GLU A 125 -4.63 -17.15 2.72
N SER A 126 -4.09 -16.08 2.12
CA SER A 126 -3.49 -14.96 2.85
C SER A 126 -4.16 -13.62 2.54
N GLY A 127 -5.09 -13.61 1.60
CA GLY A 127 -5.80 -12.41 1.20
C GLY A 127 -6.62 -12.62 -0.07
N ARG A 128 -7.17 -11.53 -0.57
CA ARG A 128 -7.99 -11.51 -1.79
C ARG A 128 -7.63 -10.33 -2.66
N LEU A 129 -7.66 -10.54 -3.98
CA LEU A 129 -7.49 -9.52 -5.00
C LEU A 129 -8.82 -9.31 -5.71
N PHE A 130 -9.17 -8.06 -5.93
CA PHE A 130 -10.42 -7.67 -6.55
C PHE A 130 -10.15 -6.84 -7.81
N VAL A 131 -10.84 -7.15 -8.88
CA VAL A 131 -10.96 -6.29 -10.06
C VAL A 131 -12.36 -5.72 -10.06
N SER A 132 -12.47 -4.41 -10.14
CA SER A 132 -13.73 -3.69 -9.97
C SER A 132 -13.89 -2.61 -11.05
N ARG A 133 -15.11 -2.13 -11.23
CA ARG A 133 -15.44 -0.95 -12.04
C ARG A 133 -15.90 0.18 -11.15
N THR A 134 -15.40 1.37 -11.44
CA THR A 134 -15.84 2.62 -10.83
C THR A 134 -16.33 3.58 -11.92
N PRO A 135 -17.07 4.64 -11.58
CA PRO A 135 -17.39 5.72 -12.53
C PRO A 135 -16.14 6.40 -13.13
N LEU A 136 -14.97 6.27 -12.47
CA LEU A 136 -13.71 6.92 -12.83
C LEU A 136 -12.73 5.99 -13.53
N GLY A 137 -13.14 4.75 -13.83
CA GLY A 137 -12.34 3.74 -14.53
C GLY A 137 -12.24 2.41 -13.80
N PRO A 138 -11.57 1.42 -14.40
CA PRO A 138 -11.27 0.16 -13.74
C PRO A 138 -10.43 0.37 -12.48
N MET A 139 -10.66 -0.46 -11.46
CA MET A 139 -9.94 -0.42 -10.20
C MET A 139 -9.46 -1.81 -9.81
N VAL A 140 -8.21 -1.92 -9.40
CA VAL A 140 -7.65 -3.13 -8.79
C VAL A 140 -7.32 -2.82 -7.33
N HIS A 141 -7.79 -3.64 -6.42
CA HIS A 141 -7.46 -3.52 -5.01
C HIS A 141 -7.34 -4.90 -4.38
N ALA A 142 -6.76 -4.96 -3.20
CA ALA A 142 -6.62 -6.21 -2.48
C ALA A 142 -6.75 -6.00 -0.98
N CYS A 143 -7.10 -7.06 -0.28
CA CYS A 143 -7.17 -7.08 1.18
C CYS A 143 -6.34 -8.25 1.69
N LEU A 144 -5.39 -7.97 2.57
CA LEU A 144 -4.64 -8.99 3.28
C LEU A 144 -5.49 -9.55 4.43
N GLY A 145 -5.42 -10.84 4.65
CA GLY A 145 -6.09 -11.50 5.78
C GLY A 145 -5.46 -11.11 7.11
N VAL A 146 -6.24 -11.25 8.19
CA VAL A 146 -5.78 -10.93 9.56
C VAL A 146 -4.52 -11.73 9.89
N ALA A 147 -3.49 -11.05 10.38
CA ALA A 147 -2.18 -11.62 10.74
C ALA A 147 -1.51 -12.41 9.60
N GLN A 148 -1.72 -11.99 8.36
CA GLN A 148 -1.05 -12.55 7.19
C GLN A 148 0.14 -11.69 6.77
N GLY A 149 1.20 -12.35 6.30
CA GLY A 149 2.38 -11.70 5.75
C GLY A 149 2.33 -11.59 4.22
N ASN A 150 3.45 -11.12 3.64
CA ASN A 150 3.66 -11.02 2.19
C ASN A 150 2.87 -9.88 1.49
N SER A 151 2.58 -8.79 2.21
CA SER A 151 1.96 -7.58 1.65
C SER A 151 2.67 -7.07 0.39
N GLY A 152 4.01 -7.07 0.34
CA GLY A 152 4.77 -6.67 -0.84
C GLY A 152 4.50 -7.54 -2.08
N LYS A 153 4.29 -8.86 -1.90
CA LYS A 153 3.92 -9.77 -3.00
C LYS A 153 2.52 -9.47 -3.51
N LEU A 154 1.58 -9.21 -2.58
CA LEU A 154 0.21 -8.86 -2.94
C LEU A 154 0.13 -7.50 -3.66
N VAL A 155 0.88 -6.49 -3.20
CA VAL A 155 1.04 -5.21 -3.91
C VAL A 155 1.56 -5.39 -5.34
N THR A 156 2.56 -6.27 -5.52
CA THR A 156 3.07 -6.59 -6.86
C THR A 156 1.99 -7.20 -7.76
N LEU A 157 1.13 -8.07 -7.22
CA LEU A 157 0.00 -8.63 -7.97
C LEU A 157 -1.04 -7.56 -8.35
N VAL A 158 -1.39 -6.67 -7.42
CA VAL A 158 -2.31 -5.55 -7.71
C VAL A 158 -1.78 -4.71 -8.86
N ARG A 159 -0.49 -4.33 -8.83
CA ARG A 159 0.12 -3.53 -9.90
C ARG A 159 0.18 -4.27 -11.24
N ASN A 160 0.54 -5.55 -11.23
CA ASN A 160 0.61 -6.32 -12.47
C ASN A 160 -0.77 -6.48 -13.12
N GLU A 161 -1.81 -6.70 -12.31
CA GLU A 161 -3.18 -6.76 -12.82
C GLU A 161 -3.64 -5.39 -13.35
N ALA A 162 -3.31 -4.30 -12.65
CA ALA A 162 -3.62 -2.94 -13.12
C ALA A 162 -2.94 -2.63 -14.48
N ARG A 163 -1.68 -3.06 -14.66
CA ARG A 163 -0.96 -2.94 -15.94
C ARG A 163 -1.62 -3.75 -17.05
N ALA A 164 -1.98 -5.00 -16.78
CA ALA A 164 -2.65 -5.86 -17.75
C ALA A 164 -4.01 -5.28 -18.18
N ILE A 165 -4.76 -4.68 -17.25
CA ILE A 165 -6.02 -3.99 -17.57
C ILE A 165 -5.74 -2.73 -18.41
N ALA A 166 -4.73 -1.94 -18.03
CA ALA A 166 -4.40 -0.71 -18.74
C ALA A 166 -3.96 -0.99 -20.19
N GLU A 167 -3.19 -2.05 -20.43
CA GLU A 167 -2.80 -2.48 -21.76
C GLU A 167 -4.01 -2.95 -22.59
N ARG A 168 -4.86 -3.81 -22.01
CA ARG A 168 -6.06 -4.34 -22.67
C ARG A 168 -7.06 -3.26 -23.02
N GLU A 169 -7.24 -2.27 -22.16
CA GLU A 169 -8.22 -1.20 -22.34
C GLU A 169 -7.60 0.06 -22.97
N ALA A 170 -6.30 0.03 -23.35
CA ALA A 170 -5.55 1.15 -23.90
C ALA A 170 -5.67 2.41 -23.00
N CYS A 171 -5.45 2.24 -21.69
CA CYS A 171 -5.35 3.34 -20.74
C CYS A 171 -3.92 3.90 -20.76
N GLU A 172 -3.80 5.22 -20.67
CA GLU A 172 -2.50 5.89 -20.72
C GLU A 172 -1.86 6.09 -19.35
N LEU A 173 -2.66 5.98 -18.28
CA LEU A 173 -2.26 6.28 -16.91
C LEU A 173 -2.72 5.18 -15.95
N ILE A 174 -1.86 4.87 -14.96
CA ILE A 174 -2.23 4.14 -13.75
C ILE A 174 -1.98 5.08 -12.57
N ILE A 175 -3.02 5.30 -11.74
CA ILE A 175 -2.93 6.05 -10.49
C ILE A 175 -2.94 5.03 -9.36
N ILE A 176 -1.86 5.04 -8.56
CA ILE A 176 -1.64 4.06 -7.50
C ILE A 176 -1.75 4.75 -6.14
N ASP A 177 -2.72 4.35 -5.32
CA ASP A 177 -2.73 4.66 -3.88
C ASP A 177 -1.77 3.73 -3.18
N GLY A 178 -0.61 4.24 -2.81
CA GLY A 178 0.46 3.47 -2.20
C GLY A 178 0.26 3.31 -0.69
N PRO A 179 0.89 2.29 -0.08
CA PRO A 179 0.86 2.09 1.36
C PRO A 179 1.67 3.16 2.10
N PRO A 180 1.40 3.38 3.39
CA PRO A 180 2.22 4.25 4.22
C PRO A 180 3.54 3.59 4.64
N GLY A 181 4.52 4.41 5.03
CA GLY A 181 5.81 3.96 5.54
C GLY A 181 6.89 3.84 4.46
N VAL A 182 7.89 3.00 4.71
CA VAL A 182 9.05 2.77 3.82
C VAL A 182 9.41 1.28 3.72
N GLY A 183 8.49 0.40 4.07
CA GLY A 183 8.68 -1.06 4.07
C GLY A 183 8.52 -1.73 2.70
N CYS A 184 8.57 -3.06 2.68
CA CYS A 184 8.42 -3.87 1.47
C CYS A 184 7.20 -3.52 0.60
N PRO A 185 6.00 -3.23 1.17
CA PRO A 185 4.85 -2.85 0.35
C PRO A 185 5.07 -1.54 -0.41
N VAL A 186 5.72 -0.54 0.24
CA VAL A 186 6.04 0.74 -0.41
C VAL A 186 7.05 0.51 -1.53
N ILE A 187 8.12 -0.27 -1.28
CA ILE A 187 9.11 -0.63 -2.29
C ILE A 187 8.41 -1.30 -3.49
N ALA A 188 7.52 -2.26 -3.23
CA ALA A 188 6.76 -2.94 -4.28
C ALA A 188 5.84 -1.98 -5.04
N SER A 189 5.28 -0.94 -4.37
CA SER A 189 4.39 0.04 -5.00
C SER A 189 5.13 1.04 -5.89
N ILE A 190 6.36 1.45 -5.52
CA ILE A 190 7.11 2.49 -6.25
C ILE A 190 8.04 1.93 -7.33
N THR A 191 8.56 0.70 -7.19
CA THR A 191 9.56 0.16 -8.13
C THR A 191 9.12 0.24 -9.58
N GLY A 192 9.87 0.98 -10.40
CA GLY A 192 9.58 1.17 -11.82
C GLY A 192 8.41 2.12 -12.13
N ALA A 193 7.92 2.88 -11.14
CA ALA A 193 6.96 3.96 -11.39
C ALA A 193 7.62 5.14 -12.14
N ASN A 194 6.82 5.88 -12.89
CA ASN A 194 7.30 7.06 -13.62
C ASN A 194 7.41 8.30 -12.74
N LEU A 195 6.61 8.36 -11.67
CA LEU A 195 6.56 9.47 -10.74
C LEU A 195 6.06 9.01 -9.37
N ALA A 196 6.67 9.50 -8.30
CA ALA A 196 6.15 9.37 -6.95
C ALA A 196 5.67 10.74 -6.43
N LEU A 197 4.53 10.76 -5.74
CA LEU A 197 4.06 11.89 -4.97
C LEU A 197 4.10 11.53 -3.49
N ILE A 198 4.94 12.20 -2.71
CA ILE A 198 4.96 12.08 -1.25
C ILE A 198 3.92 13.05 -0.68
N VAL A 199 2.92 12.54 0.04
CA VAL A 199 1.96 13.35 0.78
C VAL A 199 2.35 13.37 2.24
N THR A 200 2.62 14.55 2.80
CA THR A 200 3.02 14.74 4.18
C THR A 200 2.16 15.79 4.87
N GLU A 201 2.29 15.92 6.20
CA GLU A 201 1.62 16.92 7.03
C GLU A 201 2.66 17.79 7.75
N PRO A 202 2.34 19.05 8.11
CA PRO A 202 3.28 19.99 8.74
C PRO A 202 3.46 19.68 10.23
N THR A 203 4.00 18.50 10.53
CA THR A 203 4.32 17.98 11.86
C THR A 203 5.76 17.49 11.91
N LEU A 204 6.36 17.39 13.10
CA LEU A 204 7.72 16.84 13.27
C LEU A 204 7.82 15.41 12.71
N SER A 205 6.80 14.56 12.99
CA SER A 205 6.78 13.20 12.42
C SER A 205 6.63 13.22 10.90
N GLY A 206 5.73 14.07 10.37
CA GLY A 206 5.53 14.20 8.91
C GLY A 206 6.79 14.66 8.18
N HIS A 207 7.55 15.57 8.80
CA HIS A 207 8.85 16.01 8.31
C HIS A 207 9.86 14.86 8.23
N HIS A 208 10.09 14.14 9.34
CA HIS A 208 11.01 13.01 9.38
C HIS A 208 10.60 11.87 8.42
N ASP A 209 9.29 11.58 8.36
CA ASP A 209 8.78 10.54 7.47
C ASP A 209 8.90 10.91 5.99
N MET A 210 8.76 12.21 5.66
CA MET A 210 9.02 12.72 4.31
C MET A 210 10.48 12.48 3.88
N GLN A 211 11.45 12.76 4.76
CA GLN A 211 12.86 12.50 4.48
C GLN A 211 13.13 11.04 4.14
N ARG A 212 12.62 10.12 4.96
CA ARG A 212 12.76 8.67 4.72
C ARG A 212 12.13 8.22 3.41
N ALA A 213 10.97 8.78 3.06
CA ALA A 213 10.31 8.49 1.78
C ALA A 213 11.11 9.06 0.60
N ALA A 214 11.69 10.27 0.74
CA ALA A 214 12.55 10.89 -0.25
C ALA A 214 13.83 10.08 -0.50
N GLU A 215 14.49 9.63 0.56
CA GLU A 215 15.67 8.75 0.47
C GLU A 215 15.32 7.44 -0.25
N LEU A 216 14.17 6.85 0.07
CA LEU A 216 13.71 5.63 -0.58
C LEU A 216 13.47 5.83 -2.08
N THR A 217 12.74 6.87 -2.48
CA THR A 217 12.47 7.14 -3.90
C THR A 217 13.73 7.49 -4.66
N ALA A 218 14.67 8.22 -4.04
CA ALA A 218 15.99 8.51 -4.61
C ALA A 218 16.82 7.24 -4.84
N HIS A 219 16.80 6.29 -3.88
CA HIS A 219 17.48 4.99 -4.02
C HIS A 219 16.97 4.22 -5.25
N PHE A 220 15.69 4.30 -5.55
CA PHE A 220 15.08 3.65 -6.73
C PHE A 220 15.10 4.53 -7.99
N LEU A 221 15.76 5.70 -7.94
CA LEU A 221 15.87 6.67 -9.06
C LEU A 221 14.51 7.11 -9.62
N ILE A 222 13.53 7.29 -8.75
CA ILE A 222 12.17 7.67 -9.15
C ILE A 222 12.02 9.19 -9.02
N PRO A 223 11.66 9.92 -10.08
CA PRO A 223 11.29 11.32 -10.00
C PRO A 223 10.21 11.53 -8.93
N THR A 224 10.42 12.48 -8.02
CA THR A 224 9.58 12.59 -6.83
C THR A 224 9.12 14.02 -6.60
N LEU A 225 7.84 14.14 -6.35
CA LEU A 225 7.18 15.37 -5.91
C LEU A 225 6.77 15.26 -4.43
N VAL A 226 6.62 16.38 -3.75
CA VAL A 226 6.03 16.45 -2.41
C VAL A 226 4.86 17.41 -2.38
N CYS A 227 3.79 17.00 -1.70
CA CYS A 227 2.65 17.82 -1.33
C CYS A 227 2.54 17.91 0.19
N VAL A 228 2.45 19.11 0.74
CA VAL A 228 2.16 19.31 2.16
C VAL A 228 0.66 19.49 2.33
N ASN A 229 0.00 18.44 2.82
CA ASN A 229 -1.43 18.47 3.14
C ASN A 229 -1.66 19.10 4.50
N LYS A 230 -2.79 19.81 4.67
CA LYS A 230 -3.13 20.58 5.88
C LYS A 230 -2.07 21.62 6.23
N TRP A 231 -1.50 22.26 5.19
CA TRP A 231 -0.36 23.16 5.31
C TRP A 231 -0.60 24.34 6.25
N ASP A 232 -1.83 24.79 6.33
CA ASP A 232 -2.31 25.94 7.10
C ASP A 232 -2.33 25.71 8.62
N ILE A 233 -2.26 24.45 9.07
CA ILE A 233 -2.15 24.10 10.50
C ILE A 233 -0.82 24.62 11.08
N HIS A 234 0.27 24.53 10.31
CA HIS A 234 1.58 25.01 10.75
C HIS A 234 2.43 25.50 9.56
N PRO A 235 2.22 26.74 9.10
CA PRO A 235 2.90 27.29 7.91
C PRO A 235 4.43 27.23 7.97
N GLY A 236 5.03 27.57 9.11
CA GLY A 236 6.47 27.51 9.31
C GLY A 236 7.07 26.10 9.18
N MET A 237 6.35 25.07 9.60
CA MET A 237 6.77 23.68 9.37
C MET A 237 6.61 23.28 7.92
N THR A 238 5.57 23.77 7.25
CA THR A 238 5.38 23.58 5.81
C THR A 238 6.57 24.10 5.01
N GLU A 239 7.00 25.34 5.28
CA GLU A 239 8.15 25.95 4.62
C GLU A 239 9.45 25.16 4.86
N ARG A 240 9.63 24.68 6.10
CA ARG A 240 10.77 23.83 6.45
C ARG A 240 10.75 22.51 5.68
N ILE A 241 9.61 21.83 5.61
CA ILE A 241 9.46 20.57 4.86
C ILE A 241 9.80 20.78 3.38
N GLU A 242 9.29 21.85 2.78
CA GLU A 242 9.55 22.13 1.36
C GLU A 242 11.00 22.51 1.07
N ALA A 243 11.67 23.25 1.98
CA ALA A 243 13.08 23.57 1.84
C ALA A 243 13.92 22.30 1.87
N GLU A 244 13.69 21.45 2.85
CA GLU A 244 14.44 20.21 3.01
C GLU A 244 14.13 19.17 1.92
N ALA A 245 12.90 19.15 1.41
CA ALA A 245 12.56 18.32 0.25
C ALA A 245 13.44 18.66 -0.96
N ARG A 246 13.69 19.96 -1.21
CA ARG A 246 14.59 20.42 -2.30
C ARG A 246 16.03 19.94 -2.08
N ASP A 247 16.50 19.94 -0.84
CA ASP A 247 17.85 19.43 -0.49
C ASP A 247 18.00 17.93 -0.79
N HIS A 248 16.90 17.18 -0.69
CA HIS A 248 16.83 15.77 -1.07
C HIS A 248 16.48 15.54 -2.56
N GLY A 249 16.45 16.58 -3.39
CA GLY A 249 16.10 16.47 -4.81
C GLY A 249 14.62 16.22 -5.11
N VAL A 250 13.75 16.40 -4.11
CA VAL A 250 12.29 16.29 -4.24
C VAL A 250 11.68 17.64 -4.54
N ILE A 251 10.80 17.72 -5.52
CA ILE A 251 10.20 18.98 -5.97
C ILE A 251 8.90 19.25 -5.22
N PRO A 252 8.76 20.35 -4.46
CA PRO A 252 7.49 20.78 -3.92
C PRO A 252 6.49 21.09 -5.05
N ALA A 253 5.40 20.34 -5.10
CA ALA A 253 4.42 20.43 -6.18
C ALA A 253 3.17 21.22 -5.79
N GLY A 254 2.86 21.32 -4.49
CA GLY A 254 1.70 22.05 -4.02
C GLY A 254 1.44 21.89 -2.54
N ARG A 255 0.49 22.67 -2.06
CA ARG A 255 0.01 22.68 -0.68
C ARG A 255 -1.50 22.50 -0.70
N ILE A 256 -2.04 21.67 0.17
CA ILE A 256 -3.49 21.46 0.32
C ILE A 256 -3.88 21.88 1.74
N ARG A 257 -4.82 22.81 1.85
CA ARG A 257 -5.33 23.28 3.16
C ARG A 257 -6.13 22.22 3.90
N TYR A 258 -6.25 22.37 5.20
CA TYR A 258 -7.23 21.62 5.95
C TYR A 258 -8.64 22.13 5.61
N ASP A 259 -9.52 21.22 5.17
CA ASP A 259 -10.91 21.57 4.88
C ASP A 259 -11.83 20.40 5.28
N ARG A 260 -12.91 20.72 5.99
CA ARG A 260 -13.93 19.75 6.39
C ARG A 260 -14.63 19.10 5.20
N LEU A 261 -14.65 19.78 4.06
CA LEU A 261 -15.27 19.27 2.83
C LEU A 261 -14.65 17.93 2.41
N VAL A 262 -13.34 17.72 2.68
CA VAL A 262 -12.66 16.44 2.40
C VAL A 262 -13.28 15.30 3.23
N THR A 263 -13.54 15.55 4.52
CA THR A 263 -14.19 14.55 5.38
C THR A 263 -15.66 14.32 4.99
N GLU A 264 -16.35 15.39 4.65
CA GLU A 264 -17.75 15.28 4.18
C GLU A 264 -17.84 14.46 2.88
N ALA A 265 -16.90 14.66 1.95
CA ALA A 265 -16.82 13.87 0.73
C ALA A 265 -16.60 12.38 1.03
N GLN A 266 -15.70 12.04 1.94
CA GLN A 266 -15.46 10.65 2.39
C GLN A 266 -16.74 10.02 2.98
N VAL A 267 -17.45 10.74 3.86
CA VAL A 267 -18.71 10.26 4.43
C VAL A 267 -19.78 10.01 3.35
N ARG A 268 -19.80 10.85 2.31
CA ARG A 268 -20.69 10.69 1.15
C ARG A 268 -20.19 9.65 0.13
N ARG A 269 -19.07 8.97 0.40
CA ARG A 269 -18.43 8.01 -0.51
C ARG A 269 -18.18 8.59 -1.90
N THR A 270 -17.57 9.77 -1.93
CA THR A 270 -17.21 10.47 -3.16
C THR A 270 -15.90 11.23 -2.98
N ASN A 271 -15.32 11.73 -4.08
CA ASN A 271 -14.16 12.59 -4.02
C ASN A 271 -14.56 14.06 -3.75
N VAL A 272 -13.62 14.85 -3.23
CA VAL A 272 -13.88 16.23 -2.81
C VAL A 272 -14.27 17.15 -3.97
N LEU A 273 -13.82 16.88 -5.20
CA LEU A 273 -14.14 17.68 -6.39
C LEU A 273 -15.61 17.53 -6.81
N ALA A 274 -16.25 16.41 -6.46
CA ALA A 274 -17.68 16.19 -6.70
C ALA A 274 -18.59 16.97 -5.73
N CYS A 275 -18.03 17.57 -4.67
CA CYS A 275 -18.77 18.37 -3.69
C CYS A 275 -18.99 19.84 -4.11
N GLY A 276 -18.50 20.24 -5.28
CA GLY A 276 -18.61 21.58 -5.82
C GLY A 276 -17.30 22.39 -5.75
N ASP A 277 -17.37 23.62 -6.21
CA ASP A 277 -16.21 24.52 -6.21
C ASP A 277 -15.84 24.92 -4.78
N SER A 278 -14.53 24.81 -4.48
CA SER A 278 -14.00 25.07 -3.15
C SER A 278 -12.52 25.45 -3.23
N PRO A 279 -12.01 26.24 -2.28
CA PRO A 279 -10.58 26.55 -2.24
C PRO A 279 -9.68 25.32 -2.19
N VAL A 280 -10.07 24.27 -1.44
CA VAL A 280 -9.32 23.00 -1.40
C VAL A 280 -9.36 22.28 -2.74
N GLY A 281 -10.49 22.33 -3.45
CA GLY A 281 -10.62 21.77 -4.80
C GLY A 281 -9.68 22.44 -5.80
N GLU A 282 -9.55 23.78 -5.75
CA GLU A 282 -8.62 24.52 -6.63
C GLU A 282 -7.14 24.19 -6.32
N GLU A 283 -6.77 24.05 -5.04
CA GLU A 283 -5.43 23.61 -4.66
C GLU A 283 -5.12 22.20 -5.17
N ILE A 284 -6.11 21.28 -5.12
CA ILE A 284 -5.95 19.90 -5.65
C ILE A 284 -5.82 19.93 -7.18
N LYS A 285 -6.60 20.74 -7.89
CA LYS A 285 -6.46 20.92 -9.35
C LYS A 285 -5.10 21.47 -9.73
N ALA A 286 -4.59 22.46 -8.99
CA ALA A 286 -3.25 23.02 -9.21
C ALA A 286 -2.14 21.97 -8.96
N LEU A 287 -2.28 21.14 -7.92
CA LEU A 287 -1.38 20.02 -7.64
C LEU A 287 -1.39 19.01 -8.79
N TRP A 288 -2.58 18.68 -9.32
CA TRP A 288 -2.69 17.76 -10.46
C TRP A 288 -2.01 18.29 -11.72
N MET A 289 -2.15 19.57 -12.02
CA MET A 289 -1.42 20.20 -13.14
C MET A 289 0.10 20.11 -12.98
N SER A 290 0.61 20.26 -11.76
CA SER A 290 2.04 20.07 -11.45
C SER A 290 2.48 18.62 -11.71
N ILE A 291 1.66 17.64 -11.33
CA ILE A 291 1.88 16.22 -11.57
C ILE A 291 1.90 15.91 -13.07
N GLU A 292 0.92 16.38 -13.83
CA GLU A 292 0.86 16.17 -15.29
C GLU A 292 2.06 16.83 -16.00
N GLY A 293 2.46 18.02 -15.55
CA GLY A 293 3.66 18.69 -16.05
C GLY A 293 4.92 17.85 -15.83
N ALA A 294 5.11 17.28 -14.64
CA ALA A 294 6.24 16.41 -14.32
C ALA A 294 6.20 15.11 -15.13
N LEU A 295 5.03 14.45 -15.23
CA LEU A 295 4.85 13.26 -16.06
C LEU A 295 5.14 13.51 -17.54
N ASN A 296 4.84 14.70 -18.07
CA ASN A 296 5.07 15.06 -19.48
C ASN A 296 6.50 15.55 -19.72
N GLY A 297 7.11 16.28 -18.78
CA GLY A 297 8.49 16.73 -18.85
C GLY A 297 9.53 15.62 -18.85
N ALA A 298 9.24 14.48 -18.23
CA ALA A 298 10.07 13.29 -18.28
C ALA A 298 10.25 12.71 -19.71
N ARG A 299 9.44 13.12 -20.68
CA ARG A 299 9.60 12.73 -22.10
C ARG A 299 10.70 13.48 -22.85
N THR A 300 11.15 14.66 -22.40
CA THR A 300 12.10 15.51 -23.12
C THR A 300 13.52 15.48 -22.55
N GLY A 301 13.75 14.82 -21.43
CA GLY A 301 15.00 14.81 -20.67
C GLY A 301 15.81 13.51 -20.74
N GLY A 302 15.98 12.95 -21.95
CA GLY A 302 16.96 11.88 -22.21
C GLY A 302 18.42 12.36 -22.29
N ALA A 303 18.78 13.48 -21.65
CA ALA A 303 20.18 13.92 -21.56
C ALA A 303 20.32 14.91 -20.39
N GLY A 304 20.96 14.47 -19.28
CA GLY A 304 21.50 15.40 -18.30
C GLY A 304 21.24 15.12 -16.83
N LEU A 305 21.23 13.88 -16.38
CA LEU A 305 21.45 13.60 -14.96
C LEU A 305 22.97 13.60 -14.71
N LYS A 306 23.47 14.67 -14.09
CA LYS A 306 24.83 14.68 -13.54
C LYS A 306 24.91 13.61 -12.46
N THR A 307 25.69 12.58 -12.72
CA THR A 307 26.13 11.60 -11.73
C THR A 307 26.86 12.34 -10.60
N VAL A 308 26.35 12.20 -9.38
CA VAL A 308 27.09 12.52 -8.16
C VAL A 308 28.13 11.40 -8.01
N PRO A 309 29.43 11.71 -7.90
CA PRO A 309 30.46 10.69 -7.67
C PRO A 309 30.36 10.11 -6.26
N PRO A 310 30.94 8.91 -6.05
CA PRO A 310 30.82 8.09 -4.83
C PRO A 310 31.42 8.73 -3.57
#